data_7f3cc41b63c2ff59994b2e67b66e2d54
#
_entry.id   7f3cc41b63c2ff59994b2e67b66e2d54
#
_cell.length_a   1.000
_cell.length_b   1.000
_cell.length_c   1.000
_cell.angle_alpha   90.00
_cell.angle_beta   90.00
_cell.angle_gamma   90.00
#
_symmetry.space_group_name_H-M   'P 1'
#
loop_
_entity.id
_entity.type
_entity.pdbx_description
1 polymer ?
#
loop_
_entity_poly.entity_id
_entity_poly.type
_entity_poly.pdbx_seq_one_letter_code
_entity_poly.pdbx_strand_id
1 'polypeptide(L)'
;MILTKQLFKRSSTELEVPPKCKITVRFDVGFPNTVTIRGKGAGLSWDKGVNLKNISRDTWVFEPRDSSKLVEFKVLINDQHYEKGSNHTIENGKTFEYTPSFY
;
A
#
# COMPACT_ATOMS: atom_id res chain seq x y z
N MET A 1 18.46 29.89 21.56
CA MET A 1 18.17 29.64 21.17
C MET A 1 17.65 29.25 20.54
N ILE A 2 17.85 28.88 20.74
CA ILE A 2 17.45 28.47 20.32
C ILE A 2 16.74 27.98 19.82
N LEU A 3 16.99 27.69 19.97
CA LEU A 3 16.34 27.21 19.56
C LEU A 3 15.82 26.68 18.95
N THR A 4 16.16 26.54 19.09
CA THR A 4 15.67 26.01 18.56
C THR A 4 15.11 25.37 18.08
N LYS A 5 15.34 25.26 18.45
CA LYS A 5 14.83 24.72 18.20
C LYS A 5 14.18 24.24 17.56
N GLN A 6 14.45 24.25 17.76
CA GLN A 6 13.94 23.85 17.34
C GLN A 6 13.40 23.41 16.65
N LEU A 7 13.76 23.56 17.11
CA LEU A 7 13.30 23.14 16.64
C LEU A 7 12.79 22.55 15.99
N PHE A 8 12.95 22.45 16.30
CA PHE A 8 12.47 21.87 15.88
C PHE A 8 12.04 21.15 15.46
N LYS A 9 11.83 21.09 15.81
CA LYS A 9 11.53 20.43 15.73
C LYS A 9 10.81 20.03 15.13
N ARG A 10 10.88 20.02 15.44
CA ARG A 10 10.43 19.48 15.14
C ARG A 10 9.78 18.96 14.65
N SER A 11 9.93 18.81 14.85
CA SER A 11 9.52 18.22 14.63
C SER A 11 8.86 17.68 14.64
N SER A 12 8.90 17.57 14.99
CA SER A 12 8.49 16.88 15.09
C SER A 12 7.61 16.41 15.08
N THR A 13 7.32 16.42 15.48
CA THR A 13 6.87 15.74 15.27
C THR A 13 6.00 15.20 14.60
N GLU A 14 5.85 15.55 14.43
CA GLU A 14 5.28 14.76 13.66
C GLU A 14 5.82 13.62 13.25
N LEU A 15 6.67 13.64 13.39
CA LEU A 15 7.49 12.64 13.15
C LEU A 15 7.44 11.50 13.99
N GLU A 16 6.77 11.49 15.07
CA GLU A 16 6.72 10.40 16.01
C GLU A 16 5.82 9.27 15.58
N VAL A 17 5.03 9.47 14.53
CA VAL A 17 4.21 8.38 13.99
C VAL A 17 5.11 7.47 13.16
N PRO A 18 5.19 6.17 13.49
CA PRO A 18 6.03 5.27 12.69
C PRO A 18 5.56 5.24 11.25
N PRO A 19 6.45 5.06 10.30
CA PRO A 19 6.04 4.93 8.91
C PRO A 19 5.18 3.69 8.74
N LYS A 20 4.19 3.80 7.87
CA LYS A 20 3.32 2.68 7.52
C LYS A 20 3.79 2.09 6.22
N CYS A 21 3.37 0.88 5.93
CA CYS A 21 3.75 0.27 4.68
C CYS A 21 3.10 1.01 3.51
N LYS A 22 3.73 0.91 2.36
CA LYS A 22 3.21 1.48 1.12
C LYS A 22 3.43 0.46 0.01
N ILE A 23 2.38 0.16 -0.70
CA ILE A 23 2.44 -0.80 -1.80
C ILE A 23 2.12 -0.06 -3.09
N THR A 24 3.02 -0.12 -4.05
CA THR A 24 2.85 0.49 -5.36
C THR A 24 2.80 -0.60 -6.41
N VAL A 25 1.72 -0.63 -7.16
CA VAL A 25 1.52 -1.61 -8.24
C VAL A 25 1.67 -0.88 -9.57
N ARG A 26 2.61 -1.36 -10.39
CA ARG A 26 2.87 -0.78 -11.70
C ARG A 26 2.24 -1.67 -12.74
N PHE A 27 1.04 -1.29 -13.18
CA PHE A 27 0.32 -2.08 -14.17
C PHE A 27 -0.82 -1.26 -14.76
N ASP A 28 -0.92 -1.25 -16.08
CA ASP A 28 -2.00 -0.57 -16.78
C ASP A 28 -3.14 -1.57 -17.01
N VAL A 29 -4.18 -1.46 -16.16
CA VAL A 29 -5.32 -2.38 -16.27
C VAL A 29 -6.33 -1.95 -17.34
N GLY A 30 -6.15 -0.76 -17.90
CA GLY A 30 -7.08 -0.22 -18.88
C GLY A 30 -8.34 0.35 -18.24
N PHE A 31 -8.63 1.61 -18.53
CA PHE A 31 -9.84 2.24 -18.04
C PHE A 31 -11.07 1.53 -18.63
N PRO A 32 -12.14 1.25 -17.88
CA PRO A 32 -12.42 1.71 -16.50
C PRO A 32 -12.10 0.66 -15.43
N ASN A 33 -11.22 -0.26 -15.69
CA ASN A 33 -10.89 -1.29 -14.72
C ASN A 33 -10.13 -0.70 -13.54
N THR A 34 -10.16 -1.39 -12.41
CA THR A 34 -9.49 -0.96 -11.18
C THR A 34 -8.62 -2.05 -10.64
N VAL A 35 -7.63 -1.67 -9.83
CA VAL A 35 -6.82 -2.62 -9.06
C VAL A 35 -7.32 -2.60 -7.63
N THR A 36 -7.58 -3.80 -7.11
CA THR A 36 -8.00 -3.97 -5.72
C THR A 36 -6.98 -4.83 -4.99
N ILE A 37 -7.04 -4.80 -3.66
CA ILE A 37 -6.12 -5.56 -2.83
C ILE A 37 -6.91 -6.29 -1.76
N ARG A 38 -6.58 -7.57 -1.56
CA ARG A 38 -7.11 -8.39 -0.49
C ARG A 38 -5.95 -8.92 0.32
N GLY A 39 -6.20 -9.21 1.56
CA GLY A 39 -5.13 -9.74 2.37
C GLY A 39 -5.47 -9.82 3.85
N LYS A 40 -4.40 -9.88 4.66
CA LYS A 40 -4.48 -9.94 6.09
C LYS A 40 -3.56 -8.90 6.68
N GLY A 41 -4.04 -8.13 7.65
CA GLY A 41 -3.31 -7.03 8.24
C GLY A 41 -3.64 -5.72 7.56
N ALA A 42 -3.34 -4.61 8.20
CA ALA A 42 -3.55 -3.25 7.66
C ALA A 42 -4.99 -3.00 7.20
N GLY A 43 -5.96 -3.62 7.87
CA GLY A 43 -7.37 -3.41 7.53
C GLY A 43 -7.85 -4.23 6.35
N LEU A 44 -7.01 -5.09 5.79
CA LEU A 44 -7.39 -5.91 4.64
C LEU A 44 -8.21 -7.12 5.03
N SER A 45 -8.91 -7.68 4.06
CA SER A 45 -9.70 -8.90 4.20
C SER A 45 -9.55 -9.72 2.93
N TRP A 46 -9.60 -11.04 3.07
CA TRP A 46 -9.62 -11.93 1.91
C TRP A 46 -11.01 -12.04 1.29
N ASP A 47 -12.04 -11.55 2.01
CA ASP A 47 -13.42 -11.63 1.53
C ASP A 47 -13.81 -10.50 0.60
N LYS A 48 -13.21 -9.34 0.78
CA LYS A 48 -13.56 -8.16 0.01
C LYS A 48 -12.35 -7.28 -0.17
N GLY A 49 -12.10 -6.88 -1.40
CA GLY A 49 -10.95 -6.04 -1.72
C GLY A 49 -11.19 -4.57 -1.45
N VAL A 50 -10.09 -3.85 -1.32
CA VAL A 50 -10.06 -2.40 -1.19
C VAL A 50 -9.48 -1.87 -2.48
N ASN A 51 -10.07 -0.80 -3.03
CA ASN A 51 -9.52 -0.19 -4.24
C ASN A 51 -8.21 0.50 -3.91
N LEU A 52 -7.20 0.29 -4.74
CA LEU A 52 -6.01 1.09 -4.69
C LEU A 52 -6.29 2.45 -5.32
N LYS A 53 -5.49 3.44 -4.95
CA LYS A 53 -5.59 4.76 -5.53
C LYS A 53 -4.83 4.78 -6.84
N ASN A 54 -5.50 5.21 -7.90
CA ASN A 54 -4.87 5.30 -9.21
C ASN A 54 -4.16 6.65 -9.34
N ILE A 55 -2.84 6.62 -9.43
CA ILE A 55 -2.02 7.82 -9.51
C ILE A 55 -1.80 8.22 -10.96
N SER A 56 -1.54 7.24 -11.81
CA SER A 56 -1.36 7.46 -13.23
C SER A 56 -1.81 6.20 -13.96
N ARG A 57 -1.73 6.22 -15.29
CA ARG A 57 -2.24 5.12 -16.11
C ARG A 57 -1.76 3.74 -15.64
N ASP A 58 -0.51 3.68 -15.19
CA ASP A 58 0.10 2.40 -14.82
C ASP A 58 0.53 2.35 -13.36
N THR A 59 0.01 3.21 -12.50
CA THR A 59 0.46 3.28 -11.12
C THR A 59 -0.72 3.30 -10.17
N TRP A 60 -0.73 2.35 -9.25
CA TRP A 60 -1.78 2.18 -8.24
C TRP A 60 -1.10 2.05 -6.88
N VAL A 61 -1.65 2.72 -5.87
CA VAL A 61 -1.01 2.82 -4.57
C VAL A 61 -1.97 2.43 -3.45
N PHE A 62 -1.45 1.66 -2.49
CA PHE A 62 -2.14 1.34 -1.26
C PHE A 62 -1.33 1.86 -0.09
N GLU A 63 -1.92 2.78 0.67
CA GLU A 63 -1.30 3.32 1.87
C GLU A 63 -2.30 3.16 3.01
N PRO A 64 -2.17 2.09 3.80
CA PRO A 64 -3.13 1.84 4.87
C PRO A 64 -3.01 2.84 6.00
N ARG A 65 -4.11 3.07 6.67
CA ARG A 65 -4.13 3.92 7.86
C ARG A 65 -3.68 3.15 9.09
N ASP A 66 -4.05 1.87 9.12
CA ASP A 66 -3.69 1.02 10.24
C ASP A 66 -2.31 0.47 10.06
N SER A 67 -1.58 0.32 11.17
CA SER A 67 -0.30 -0.37 11.10
C SER A 67 -0.47 -1.79 11.58
N SER A 68 0.25 -2.69 10.94
CA SER A 68 0.35 -4.09 11.32
C SER A 68 1.79 -4.47 11.20
N LYS A 69 2.25 -5.41 12.01
CA LYS A 69 3.64 -5.87 11.92
C LYS A 69 3.93 -6.45 10.57
N LEU A 70 2.98 -7.18 10.04
CA LEU A 70 3.14 -7.88 8.77
C LEU A 70 1.82 -7.81 8.01
N VAL A 71 1.92 -7.57 6.72
CA VAL A 71 0.75 -7.55 5.84
C VAL A 71 0.97 -8.60 4.77
N GLU A 72 0.01 -9.49 4.63
CA GLU A 72 0.00 -10.48 3.55
C GLU A 72 -1.07 -10.07 2.56
N PHE A 73 -0.76 -10.10 1.26
CA PHE A 73 -1.71 -9.59 0.30
C PHE A 73 -1.55 -10.17 -1.09
N LYS A 74 -2.58 -9.99 -1.88
CA LYS A 74 -2.57 -10.13 -3.34
C LYS A 74 -3.39 -9.00 -3.95
N VAL A 75 -3.05 -8.63 -5.19
CA VAL A 75 -3.87 -7.67 -5.91
C VAL A 75 -4.73 -8.40 -6.94
N LEU A 76 -5.84 -7.77 -7.28
CA LEU A 76 -6.83 -8.29 -8.21
C LEU A 76 -7.25 -7.20 -9.17
N ILE A 77 -7.72 -7.59 -10.34
CA ILE A 77 -8.39 -6.67 -11.25
C ILE A 77 -9.88 -6.74 -10.93
N ASN A 78 -10.47 -5.60 -10.64
CA ASN A 78 -11.91 -5.48 -10.37
C ASN A 78 -12.39 -6.38 -9.23
N ASP A 79 -11.51 -6.66 -8.27
CA ASP A 79 -11.83 -7.51 -7.13
C ASP A 79 -12.29 -8.93 -7.54
N GLN A 80 -11.87 -9.37 -8.71
CA GLN A 80 -12.28 -10.66 -9.26
C GLN A 80 -11.12 -11.50 -9.77
N HIS A 81 -10.19 -10.88 -10.47
CA HIS A 81 -9.13 -11.62 -11.12
C HIS A 81 -7.82 -11.48 -10.34
N TYR A 82 -7.46 -12.52 -9.62
CA TYR A 82 -6.25 -12.56 -8.80
C TYR A 82 -5.00 -12.54 -9.67
N GLU A 83 -3.98 -11.83 -9.21
CA GLU A 83 -2.66 -11.95 -9.80
C GLU A 83 -2.14 -13.37 -9.60
N LYS A 84 -1.26 -13.79 -10.49
CA LYS A 84 -0.65 -15.11 -10.41
C LYS A 84 0.47 -15.12 -9.38
N GLY A 85 0.80 -16.30 -8.90
CA GLY A 85 1.91 -16.49 -7.99
C GLY A 85 1.49 -16.51 -6.55
N SER A 86 2.48 -16.54 -5.66
CA SER A 86 2.26 -16.62 -4.23
C SER A 86 1.79 -15.30 -3.66
N ASN A 87 1.20 -15.35 -2.47
CA ASN A 87 0.88 -14.14 -1.74
C ASN A 87 2.16 -13.38 -1.42
N HIS A 88 2.06 -12.07 -1.36
CA HIS A 88 3.17 -11.22 -0.97
C HIS A 88 3.08 -10.90 0.51
N THR A 89 4.21 -10.61 1.12
CA THR A 89 4.24 -10.12 2.50
C THR A 89 5.09 -8.86 2.55
N ILE A 90 4.70 -7.93 3.40
CA ILE A 90 5.46 -6.71 3.62
C ILE A 90 5.42 -6.35 5.09
N GLU A 91 6.56 -5.94 5.63
CA GLU A 91 6.65 -5.51 7.02
C GLU A 91 6.23 -4.06 7.19
N ASN A 92 5.75 -3.75 8.38
CA ASN A 92 5.39 -2.37 8.71
C ASN A 92 6.57 -1.43 8.48
N GLY A 93 6.30 -0.28 7.92
CA GLY A 93 7.31 0.73 7.64
C GLY A 93 8.07 0.53 6.34
N LYS A 94 7.81 -0.56 5.64
CA LYS A 94 8.49 -0.83 4.38
C LYS A 94 7.66 -0.41 3.19
N THR A 95 8.32 -0.22 2.06
CA THR A 95 7.65 0.05 0.81
C THR A 95 7.90 -1.11 -0.14
N PHE A 96 6.94 -1.36 -1.02
CA PHE A 96 7.03 -2.45 -1.97
C PHE A 96 6.45 -1.99 -3.29
N GLU A 97 7.25 -2.05 -4.33
CA GLU A 97 6.79 -1.65 -5.67
C GLU A 97 7.04 -2.81 -6.61
N TYR A 98 6.05 -3.19 -7.39
CA TYR A 98 6.19 -4.33 -8.29
C TYR A 98 5.18 -4.28 -9.41
N THR A 99 5.41 -5.13 -10.40
CA THR A 99 4.48 -5.35 -11.51
C THR A 99 3.88 -6.74 -11.35
N PRO A 100 2.56 -6.83 -11.09
CA PRO A 100 1.93 -8.13 -10.97
C PRO A 100 1.80 -8.83 -12.32
N SER A 101 1.60 -10.13 -12.27
CA SER A 101 1.34 -10.93 -13.46
C SER A 101 -0.09 -11.45 -13.40
N PHE A 102 -0.87 -11.15 -14.43
CA PHE A 102 -2.25 -11.62 -14.50
C PHE A 102 -2.46 -12.64 -15.63
N TYR A 103 -1.47 -12.83 -16.47
CA TYR A 103 -1.63 -13.69 -17.66
C TYR A 103 -0.60 -14.80 -17.73
#